data_190e5031dbcd660ce7086e8a47d52aeb
#
_entry.id   190e5031dbcd660ce7086e8a47d52aeb
#
_cell.length_a   1.000
_cell.length_b   1.000
_cell.length_c   1.000
_cell.angle_alpha   90.00
_cell.angle_beta   90.00
_cell.angle_gamma   90.00
#
_symmetry.space_group_name_H-M   'P 1'
#
loop_
_entity.id
_entity.type
_entity.pdbx_description
1 polymer ?
#
loop_
_entity_poly.entity_id
_entity_poly.type
_entity_poly.pdbx_seq_one_letter_code
_entity_poly.pdbx_strand_id
1 'polypeptide(L)'
;MNDSALRERIAEASRTIFSYCMARTPNREEAEDLCQDILCELVGSSSRLRDEGAFYAFMWAVAGNVYKQWCRKRVKNRTCPLPENLAEVPAAAEDNDDIYLLRRELSLLSEKYRRATVLYYLERRPCAEIAHILGISESMVKYLLFKSRKILKEGIGMERRLGMLSYAPRSLAPMYNGEGPNRFWDFMQSRLRQNVVSACYNDALTDEQISLETGVPLAYLDEEIKALTDKRVLLRAGRRYQSNVIIITSDCADEIARDTADSQEALADEIGRFLDANLMALREIGFSGADFSDLTLRWQLLAFLMRAMLSDPAETDGQPPQTAWGERAYLWLAEQDAVRRHVFNVSQVSGRTGDRVTFLDYLPAPKGDHHDFYGNARYIDILCDVARGRCGAFSTYDLEAVAEMVRKGYVLNRDGLFAPAMPVFTQTQYEQASALAQRFSDERLAPLLRRVDQIVERVLREHTPGHLQEQVAGIAGTNRFLYAFCIPAQLLVERGVLQTDWKAAEMPAVCVVLHT
;
A
#
# COMPACT_ATOMS: atom_id res chain seq x y z
N MET A 1 27.08 21.96 -26.95
CA MET A 1 27.61 20.85 -27.76
C MET A 1 27.16 21.04 -29.19
N ASN A 2 28.08 20.88 -30.18
CA ASN A 2 27.72 20.93 -31.59
C ASN A 2 26.93 19.66 -31.95
N ASP A 3 25.90 19.78 -32.80
CA ASP A 3 24.99 18.68 -33.19
C ASP A 3 25.74 17.47 -33.77
N SER A 4 26.87 17.71 -34.45
CA SER A 4 27.78 16.68 -35.00
C SER A 4 28.47 15.85 -33.91
N ALA A 5 28.99 16.48 -32.85
CA ALA A 5 29.67 15.80 -31.75
C ALA A 5 28.70 14.99 -30.90
N LEU A 6 27.44 15.46 -30.74
CA LEU A 6 26.40 14.71 -30.07
C LEU A 6 26.03 13.44 -30.81
N ARG A 7 25.84 13.52 -32.12
CA ARG A 7 25.52 12.36 -32.98
C ARG A 7 26.61 11.29 -32.94
N GLU A 8 27.87 11.71 -32.94
CA GLU A 8 29.02 10.81 -32.86
C GLU A 8 29.02 10.05 -31.50
N ARG A 9 28.78 10.74 -30.37
CA ARG A 9 28.68 10.12 -29.05
C ARG A 9 27.46 9.19 -28.92
N ILE A 10 26.33 9.55 -29.52
CA ILE A 10 25.14 8.69 -29.53
C ILE A 10 25.42 7.43 -30.35
N ALA A 11 26.14 7.55 -31.50
CA ALA A 11 26.53 6.40 -32.30
C ALA A 11 27.50 5.47 -31.55
N GLU A 12 28.45 6.02 -30.80
CA GLU A 12 29.34 5.23 -29.94
C GLU A 12 28.61 4.52 -28.82
N ALA A 13 27.60 5.20 -28.20
CA ALA A 13 26.81 4.66 -27.12
C ALA A 13 25.73 3.65 -27.57
N SER A 14 25.41 3.59 -28.87
CA SER A 14 24.31 2.77 -29.40
C SER A 14 24.41 1.29 -29.02
N ARG A 15 25.61 0.71 -29.06
CA ARG A 15 25.87 -0.69 -28.67
C ARG A 15 25.60 -0.91 -27.19
N THR A 16 25.97 0.04 -26.35
CA THR A 16 25.73 -0.02 -24.89
C THR A 16 24.26 0.07 -24.59
N ILE A 17 23.54 0.98 -25.29
CA ILE A 17 22.08 1.12 -25.16
C ILE A 17 21.39 -0.16 -25.65
N PHE A 18 21.79 -0.73 -26.76
CA PHE A 18 21.22 -1.98 -27.27
C PHE A 18 21.43 -3.15 -26.30
N SER A 19 22.61 -3.30 -25.72
CA SER A 19 22.89 -4.31 -24.70
C SER A 19 22.02 -4.10 -23.46
N TYR A 20 21.77 -2.84 -23.07
CA TYR A 20 20.82 -2.50 -22.00
C TYR A 20 19.40 -2.95 -22.32
N CYS A 21 18.93 -2.77 -23.56
CA CYS A 21 17.62 -3.17 -24.02
C CYS A 21 17.48 -4.70 -24.07
N MET A 22 18.48 -5.39 -24.63
CA MET A 22 18.52 -6.86 -24.69
C MET A 22 18.40 -7.52 -23.32
N ALA A 23 18.98 -6.93 -22.28
CA ALA A 23 18.90 -7.43 -20.93
C ALA A 23 17.52 -7.21 -20.25
N ARG A 24 16.60 -6.46 -20.90
CA ARG A 24 15.33 -6.00 -20.29
C ARG A 24 14.08 -6.30 -21.09
N THR A 25 14.25 -6.82 -22.30
CA THR A 25 13.16 -7.20 -23.19
C THR A 25 13.18 -8.70 -23.44
N PRO A 26 12.03 -9.34 -23.74
CA PRO A 26 11.94 -10.79 -23.87
C PRO A 26 12.56 -11.33 -25.17
N ASN A 27 12.70 -10.48 -26.18
CA ASN A 27 13.23 -10.86 -27.48
C ASN A 27 13.99 -9.71 -28.14
N ARG A 28 14.73 -10.03 -29.22
CA ARG A 28 15.56 -9.09 -29.95
C ARG A 28 14.77 -7.96 -30.62
N GLU A 29 13.60 -8.25 -31.15
CA GLU A 29 12.74 -7.29 -31.83
C GLU A 29 12.28 -6.17 -30.88
N GLU A 30 11.78 -6.55 -29.70
CA GLU A 30 11.43 -5.59 -28.66
C GLU A 30 12.64 -4.82 -28.10
N ALA A 31 13.84 -5.43 -28.13
CA ALA A 31 15.08 -4.74 -27.75
C ALA A 31 15.48 -3.69 -28.79
N GLU A 32 15.32 -3.99 -30.07
CA GLU A 32 15.57 -3.07 -31.17
C GLU A 32 14.61 -1.87 -31.13
N ASP A 33 13.30 -2.12 -30.91
CA ASP A 33 12.27 -1.08 -30.75
C ASP A 33 12.56 -0.18 -29.55
N LEU A 34 12.82 -0.77 -28.38
CA LEU A 34 13.14 -0.01 -27.17
C LEU A 34 14.44 0.79 -27.34
N CYS A 35 15.45 0.23 -28.02
CA CYS A 35 16.70 0.91 -28.32
C CYS A 35 16.45 2.12 -29.22
N GLN A 36 15.62 1.96 -30.25
CA GLN A 36 15.25 3.03 -31.16
C GLN A 36 14.50 4.15 -30.45
N ASP A 37 13.54 3.81 -29.57
CA ASP A 37 12.82 4.79 -28.76
C ASP A 37 13.78 5.59 -27.86
N ILE A 38 14.75 4.93 -27.22
CA ILE A 38 15.77 5.60 -26.39
C ILE A 38 16.65 6.53 -27.23
N LEU A 39 17.11 6.09 -28.39
CA LEU A 39 17.93 6.90 -29.27
C LEU A 39 17.17 8.12 -29.80
N CYS A 40 15.91 7.97 -30.18
CA CYS A 40 15.04 9.05 -30.60
C CYS A 40 14.85 10.09 -29.47
N GLU A 41 14.58 9.65 -28.23
CA GLU A 41 14.42 10.56 -27.08
C GLU A 41 15.74 11.26 -26.73
N LEU A 42 16.88 10.58 -26.83
CA LEU A 42 18.20 11.20 -26.65
C LEU A 42 18.47 12.34 -27.64
N VAL A 43 18.15 12.12 -28.91
CA VAL A 43 18.26 13.15 -29.94
C VAL A 43 17.27 14.30 -29.65
N GLY A 44 15.99 13.98 -29.37
CA GLY A 44 14.95 14.97 -29.13
C GLY A 44 15.15 15.82 -27.88
N SER A 45 15.77 15.24 -26.84
CA SER A 45 16.03 15.94 -25.57
C SER A 45 17.43 16.52 -25.43
N SER A 46 18.23 16.49 -26.49
CA SER A 46 19.64 16.93 -26.54
C SER A 46 19.85 18.36 -26.07
N SER A 47 18.89 19.27 -26.29
CA SER A 47 18.94 20.66 -25.84
C SER A 47 18.99 20.82 -24.31
N ARG A 48 18.67 19.76 -23.56
CA ARG A 48 18.74 19.74 -22.09
C ARG A 48 20.11 19.39 -21.55
N LEU A 49 21.01 18.91 -22.40
CA LEU A 49 22.39 18.59 -22.02
C LEU A 49 23.23 19.85 -21.96
N ARG A 50 23.51 20.33 -20.74
CA ARG A 50 24.27 21.58 -20.50
C ARG A 50 25.79 21.39 -20.45
N ASP A 51 26.25 20.16 -20.16
CA ASP A 51 27.65 19.80 -19.99
C ASP A 51 27.97 18.50 -20.75
N GLU A 52 29.02 18.54 -21.55
CA GLU A 52 29.48 17.37 -22.30
C GLU A 52 29.98 16.23 -21.40
N GLY A 53 30.51 16.55 -20.22
CA GLY A 53 30.94 15.57 -19.23
C GLY A 53 29.77 14.78 -18.62
N ALA A 54 28.56 15.33 -18.66
CA ALA A 54 27.35 14.71 -18.13
C ALA A 54 26.61 13.80 -19.14
N PHE A 55 27.14 13.60 -20.35
CA PHE A 55 26.46 12.84 -21.42
C PHE A 55 25.99 11.45 -20.97
N TYR A 56 26.85 10.66 -20.34
CA TYR A 56 26.49 9.29 -19.93
C TYR A 56 25.44 9.27 -18.82
N ALA A 57 25.51 10.19 -17.87
CA ALA A 57 24.49 10.33 -16.83
C ALA A 57 23.13 10.72 -17.43
N PHE A 58 23.13 11.64 -18.38
CA PHE A 58 21.95 12.06 -19.13
C PHE A 58 21.38 10.90 -19.96
N MET A 59 22.23 10.18 -20.70
CA MET A 59 21.86 9.01 -21.50
C MET A 59 21.14 7.95 -20.64
N TRP A 60 21.69 7.62 -19.47
CA TRP A 60 21.08 6.62 -18.58
C TRP A 60 19.78 7.11 -17.93
N ALA A 61 19.66 8.41 -17.65
CA ALA A 61 18.40 8.98 -17.16
C ALA A 61 17.30 8.90 -18.23
N VAL A 62 17.64 9.21 -19.50
CA VAL A 62 16.71 9.06 -20.63
C VAL A 62 16.34 7.60 -20.85
N ALA A 63 17.33 6.70 -20.90
CA ALA A 63 17.09 5.27 -21.08
C ALA A 63 16.17 4.69 -19.98
N GLY A 64 16.39 5.07 -18.72
CA GLY A 64 15.54 4.65 -17.61
C GLY A 64 14.11 5.17 -17.72
N ASN A 65 13.92 6.41 -18.16
CA ASN A 65 12.59 7.00 -18.34
C ASN A 65 11.81 6.36 -19.49
N VAL A 66 12.46 6.14 -20.63
CA VAL A 66 11.85 5.48 -21.80
C VAL A 66 11.47 4.04 -21.46
N TYR A 67 12.35 3.30 -20.77
CA TYR A 67 12.05 1.95 -20.30
C TYR A 67 10.84 1.90 -19.34
N LYS A 68 10.73 2.84 -18.39
CA LYS A 68 9.54 2.94 -17.52
C LYS A 68 8.26 3.18 -18.32
N GLN A 69 8.31 4.01 -19.36
CA GLN A 69 7.16 4.26 -20.23
C GLN A 69 6.81 3.02 -21.06
N TRP A 70 7.81 2.33 -21.57
CA TRP A 70 7.65 1.07 -22.31
C TRP A 70 6.97 0.00 -21.42
N CYS A 71 7.43 -0.19 -20.19
CA CYS A 71 6.80 -1.09 -19.24
C CYS A 71 5.32 -0.75 -18.97
N ARG A 72 5.00 0.56 -18.81
CA ARG A 72 3.61 1.02 -18.61
C ARG A 72 2.72 0.74 -19.81
N LYS A 73 3.21 0.96 -21.03
CA LYS A 73 2.48 0.64 -22.28
C LYS A 73 2.19 -0.86 -22.37
N ARG A 74 3.15 -1.70 -22.01
CA ARG A 74 3.03 -3.16 -22.06
C ARG A 74 2.00 -3.71 -21.05
N VAL A 75 1.94 -3.15 -19.84
CA VAL A 75 0.91 -3.50 -18.85
C VAL A 75 -0.49 -3.15 -19.36
N LYS A 76 -0.62 -2.04 -20.09
CA LYS A 76 -1.91 -1.57 -20.66
C LYS A 76 -2.40 -2.43 -21.84
N ASN A 77 -1.48 -3.08 -22.57
CA ASN A 77 -1.78 -3.87 -23.78
C ASN A 77 -1.88 -5.39 -23.53
N ARG A 78 -1.91 -5.84 -22.27
CA ARG A 78 -1.97 -7.27 -21.89
C ARG A 78 -3.38 -7.88 -21.96
N THR A 79 -4.12 -7.61 -23.02
CA THR A 79 -5.34 -8.36 -23.36
C THR A 79 -5.22 -8.93 -24.77
N CYS A 80 -4.38 -9.93 -24.95
CA CYS A 80 -4.39 -10.78 -26.14
C CYS A 80 -4.13 -12.24 -25.73
N PRO A 81 -4.88 -13.23 -26.29
CA PRO A 81 -4.67 -14.64 -25.97
C PRO A 81 -3.30 -15.12 -26.48
N LEU A 82 -2.67 -16.01 -25.72
CA LEU A 82 -1.43 -16.67 -26.16
C LEU A 82 -1.67 -17.45 -27.44
N PRO A 83 -0.79 -17.37 -28.45
CA PRO A 83 -0.77 -18.30 -29.59
C PRO A 83 -0.29 -19.67 -29.13
N GLU A 84 -0.98 -20.73 -29.55
CA GLU A 84 -0.71 -22.14 -29.20
C GLU A 84 0.54 -22.77 -29.85
N ASN A 85 1.38 -22.01 -30.55
CA ASN A 85 2.58 -22.54 -31.16
C ASN A 85 3.83 -21.80 -30.68
N LEU A 86 4.41 -22.27 -29.57
CA LEU A 86 5.79 -22.02 -29.21
C LEU A 86 6.69 -22.86 -30.13
N ALA A 87 7.12 -22.29 -31.25
CA ALA A 87 8.24 -22.84 -32.00
C ALA A 87 9.49 -22.81 -31.12
N GLU A 88 10.22 -23.91 -31.09
CA GLU A 88 11.47 -24.05 -30.38
C GLU A 88 12.40 -22.87 -30.69
N VAL A 89 12.79 -22.12 -29.66
CA VAL A 89 13.81 -21.08 -29.76
C VAL A 89 15.12 -21.77 -30.14
N PRO A 90 15.80 -21.40 -31.25
CA PRO A 90 17.10 -21.95 -31.57
C PRO A 90 18.03 -21.70 -30.38
N ALA A 91 18.73 -22.75 -29.93
CA ALA A 91 19.73 -22.63 -28.88
C ALA A 91 20.68 -21.47 -29.21
N ALA A 92 20.74 -20.49 -28.33
CA ALA A 92 21.65 -19.37 -28.45
C ALA A 92 23.08 -19.92 -28.55
N ALA A 93 23.86 -19.29 -29.45
CA ALA A 93 25.27 -19.54 -29.62
C ALA A 93 25.96 -19.67 -28.24
N GLU A 94 26.90 -20.62 -28.15
CA GLU A 94 27.70 -20.97 -26.98
C GLU A 94 27.96 -19.76 -26.08
N ASP A 95 27.17 -19.60 -25.03
CA ASP A 95 27.44 -18.63 -23.98
C ASP A 95 28.72 -19.12 -23.32
N ASN A 96 29.77 -18.34 -23.47
CA ASN A 96 31.04 -18.61 -22.83
C ASN A 96 30.78 -18.54 -21.32
N ASP A 97 30.69 -19.69 -20.66
CA ASP A 97 30.35 -19.84 -19.22
C ASP A 97 31.15 -18.86 -18.35
N ASP A 98 32.40 -18.58 -18.75
CA ASP A 98 33.29 -17.63 -18.09
C ASP A 98 32.75 -16.17 -18.13
N ILE A 99 32.13 -15.77 -19.24
CA ILE A 99 31.54 -14.42 -19.38
C ILE A 99 30.29 -14.29 -18.53
N TYR A 100 29.46 -15.34 -18.49
CA TYR A 100 28.28 -15.38 -17.62
C TYR A 100 28.69 -15.30 -16.15
N LEU A 101 29.65 -16.10 -15.72
CA LEU A 101 30.19 -16.10 -14.37
C LEU A 101 30.80 -14.74 -13.99
N LEU A 102 31.56 -14.14 -14.91
CA LEU A 102 32.14 -12.80 -14.68
C LEU A 102 31.04 -11.72 -14.52
N ARG A 103 30.01 -11.75 -15.35
CA ARG A 103 28.87 -10.82 -15.26
C ARG A 103 28.13 -10.99 -13.94
N ARG A 104 27.90 -12.24 -13.50
CA ARG A 104 27.32 -12.57 -12.21
C ARG A 104 28.13 -11.96 -11.06
N GLU A 105 29.43 -12.20 -11.03
CA GLU A 105 30.30 -11.70 -9.96
C GLU A 105 30.45 -10.17 -9.98
N LEU A 106 30.48 -9.55 -11.16
CA LEU A 106 30.46 -8.10 -11.29
C LEU A 106 29.19 -7.48 -10.71
N SER A 107 28.05 -8.15 -10.90
CA SER A 107 26.76 -7.70 -10.36
C SER A 107 26.69 -7.77 -8.84
N LEU A 108 27.48 -8.62 -8.21
CA LEU A 108 27.58 -8.83 -6.76
C LEU A 108 28.63 -7.92 -6.08
N LEU A 109 29.42 -7.17 -6.84
CA LEU A 109 30.36 -6.20 -6.26
C LEU A 109 29.62 -5.03 -5.62
N SER A 110 29.99 -4.64 -4.41
CA SER A 110 29.48 -3.42 -3.80
C SER A 110 29.82 -2.18 -4.64
N GLU A 111 29.00 -1.12 -4.52
CA GLU A 111 29.03 0.06 -5.39
C GLU A 111 30.45 0.61 -5.64
N LYS A 112 31.24 0.83 -4.60
CA LYS A 112 32.58 1.40 -4.73
C LYS A 112 33.56 0.51 -5.51
N TYR A 113 33.50 -0.81 -5.33
CA TYR A 113 34.33 -1.75 -6.09
C TYR A 113 33.86 -1.85 -7.54
N ARG A 114 32.54 -1.95 -7.75
CA ARG A 114 31.92 -2.02 -9.07
C ARG A 114 32.22 -0.76 -9.90
N ARG A 115 32.01 0.45 -9.31
CA ARG A 115 32.29 1.71 -10.00
C ARG A 115 33.76 1.83 -10.41
N ALA A 116 34.69 1.53 -9.50
CA ALA A 116 36.12 1.56 -9.84
C ALA A 116 36.46 0.57 -10.96
N THR A 117 35.88 -0.64 -10.93
CA THR A 117 36.10 -1.69 -11.94
C THR A 117 35.53 -1.29 -13.29
N VAL A 118 34.30 -0.78 -13.34
CA VAL A 118 33.65 -0.31 -14.58
C VAL A 118 34.43 0.83 -15.22
N LEU A 119 34.77 1.87 -14.44
CA LEU A 119 35.52 3.03 -14.92
C LEU A 119 36.88 2.61 -15.50
N TYR A 120 37.55 1.65 -14.88
CA TYR A 120 38.89 1.23 -15.33
C TYR A 120 38.84 0.29 -16.55
N TYR A 121 38.01 -0.80 -16.47
CA TYR A 121 38.05 -1.85 -17.49
C TYR A 121 37.10 -1.61 -18.67
N LEU A 122 35.92 -1.03 -18.40
CA LEU A 122 34.93 -0.80 -19.46
C LEU A 122 35.05 0.60 -20.07
N GLU A 123 35.24 1.63 -19.25
CA GLU A 123 35.39 3.00 -19.71
C GLU A 123 36.86 3.40 -20.00
N ARG A 124 37.81 2.51 -19.66
CA ARG A 124 39.25 2.70 -19.90
C ARG A 124 39.82 3.99 -19.31
N ARG A 125 39.31 4.44 -18.16
CA ARG A 125 39.78 5.65 -17.47
C ARG A 125 41.08 5.39 -16.73
N PRO A 126 42.05 6.31 -16.74
CA PRO A 126 43.27 6.21 -15.92
C PRO A 126 42.93 6.38 -14.42
N CYS A 127 43.74 5.77 -13.54
CA CYS A 127 43.50 5.79 -12.09
C CYS A 127 43.40 7.21 -11.51
N ALA A 128 44.13 8.18 -12.06
CA ALA A 128 44.07 9.58 -11.62
C ALA A 128 42.68 10.21 -11.88
N GLU A 129 42.09 9.94 -13.04
CA GLU A 129 40.75 10.41 -13.40
C GLU A 129 39.67 9.72 -12.55
N ILE A 130 39.80 8.41 -12.34
CA ILE A 130 38.91 7.64 -11.46
C ILE A 130 38.96 8.20 -10.03
N ALA A 131 40.13 8.55 -9.54
CA ALA A 131 40.33 9.16 -8.23
C ALA A 131 39.54 10.47 -8.10
N HIS A 132 39.60 11.32 -9.13
CA HIS A 132 38.84 12.56 -9.19
C HIS A 132 37.33 12.31 -9.24
N ILE A 133 36.85 11.38 -10.10
CA ILE A 133 35.42 11.03 -10.24
C ILE A 133 34.84 10.48 -8.95
N LEU A 134 35.61 9.64 -8.23
CA LEU A 134 35.15 8.99 -7.00
C LEU A 134 35.43 9.81 -5.74
N GLY A 135 36.14 10.93 -5.84
CA GLY A 135 36.53 11.75 -4.69
C GLY A 135 37.47 11.05 -3.70
N ILE A 136 38.37 10.18 -4.19
CA ILE A 136 39.31 9.38 -3.40
C ILE A 136 40.73 9.52 -3.94
N SER A 137 41.73 9.02 -3.17
CA SER A 137 43.12 9.03 -3.64
C SER A 137 43.37 7.99 -4.74
N GLU A 138 44.37 8.24 -5.62
CA GLU A 138 44.77 7.28 -6.65
C GLU A 138 45.25 5.94 -6.09
N SER A 139 45.91 5.97 -4.92
CA SER A 139 46.29 4.77 -4.18
C SER A 139 45.07 3.95 -3.72
N MET A 140 43.98 4.63 -3.32
CA MET A 140 42.71 3.98 -2.98
C MET A 140 42.07 3.34 -4.21
N VAL A 141 42.10 4.01 -5.39
CA VAL A 141 41.61 3.40 -6.65
C VAL A 141 42.37 2.11 -6.96
N LYS A 142 43.71 2.13 -6.89
CA LYS A 142 44.54 0.94 -7.11
C LYS A 142 44.20 -0.19 -6.12
N TYR A 143 43.97 0.16 -4.85
CA TYR A 143 43.49 -0.79 -3.83
C TYR A 143 42.12 -1.38 -4.18
N LEU A 144 41.14 -0.55 -4.56
CA LEU A 144 39.81 -1.01 -4.95
C LEU A 144 39.89 -1.97 -6.15
N LEU A 145 40.68 -1.64 -7.17
CA LEU A 145 40.87 -2.51 -8.34
C LEU A 145 41.57 -3.83 -7.99
N PHE A 146 42.58 -3.79 -7.12
CA PHE A 146 43.22 -5.01 -6.63
C PHE A 146 42.23 -5.91 -5.88
N LYS A 147 41.47 -5.32 -4.98
CA LYS A 147 40.48 -6.05 -4.18
C LYS A 147 39.34 -6.60 -5.03
N SER A 148 38.85 -5.81 -6.00
CA SER A 148 37.81 -6.26 -6.96
C SER A 148 38.25 -7.49 -7.74
N ARG A 149 39.50 -7.48 -8.30
CA ARG A 149 40.03 -8.64 -9.03
C ARG A 149 40.07 -9.90 -8.16
N LYS A 150 40.49 -9.73 -6.89
CA LYS A 150 40.54 -10.85 -5.96
C LYS A 150 39.13 -11.41 -5.70
N ILE A 151 38.15 -10.54 -5.42
CA ILE A 151 36.75 -10.94 -5.20
C ILE A 151 36.17 -11.63 -6.44
N LEU A 152 36.35 -11.06 -7.62
CA LEU A 152 35.87 -11.64 -8.87
C LEU A 152 36.50 -13.01 -9.15
N LYS A 153 37.82 -13.16 -8.96
CA LYS A 153 38.52 -14.42 -9.17
C LYS A 153 38.06 -15.50 -8.19
N GLU A 154 37.86 -15.15 -6.93
CA GLU A 154 37.33 -16.06 -5.91
C GLU A 154 35.88 -16.45 -6.22
N GLY A 155 35.04 -15.47 -6.61
CA GLY A 155 33.62 -15.65 -6.91
C GLY A 155 33.36 -16.51 -8.13
N ILE A 156 34.14 -16.39 -9.21
CA ILE A 156 33.99 -17.21 -10.44
C ILE A 156 34.10 -18.71 -10.11
N GLY A 157 34.96 -19.07 -9.16
CA GLY A 157 35.12 -20.46 -8.70
C GLY A 157 34.04 -20.94 -7.68
N MET A 158 33.12 -20.07 -7.26
CA MET A 158 32.09 -20.40 -6.28
C MET A 158 30.79 -20.81 -6.95
N GLU A 159 30.22 -21.95 -6.53
CA GLU A 159 28.83 -22.30 -6.85
C GLU A 159 27.92 -21.37 -6.04
N ARG A 160 27.21 -20.45 -6.72
CA ARG A 160 26.22 -19.57 -6.09
C ARG A 160 24.83 -19.98 -6.56
N ARG A 161 23.96 -20.27 -5.61
CA ARG A 161 22.56 -20.60 -5.89
C ARG A 161 21.71 -19.36 -5.69
N LEU A 162 20.82 -19.09 -6.64
CA LEU A 162 19.79 -18.08 -6.49
C LEU A 162 18.74 -18.55 -5.49
N GLY A 163 18.23 -17.64 -4.67
CA GLY A 163 17.18 -17.90 -3.71
C GLY A 163 15.79 -17.99 -4.34
N MET A 164 14.82 -18.38 -3.53
CA MET A 164 13.43 -18.59 -3.98
C MET A 164 12.78 -17.34 -4.57
N LEU A 165 13.07 -16.16 -4.02
CA LEU A 165 12.49 -14.90 -4.50
C LEU A 165 12.96 -14.52 -5.90
N SER A 166 14.07 -15.07 -6.39
CA SER A 166 14.55 -14.86 -7.76
C SER A 166 13.66 -15.58 -8.79
N TYR A 167 13.04 -16.68 -8.41
CA TYR A 167 12.14 -17.48 -9.26
C TYR A 167 10.67 -17.15 -9.04
N ALA A 168 10.30 -16.86 -7.79
CA ALA A 168 8.93 -16.60 -7.37
C ALA A 168 8.87 -15.33 -6.49
N PRO A 169 8.98 -14.13 -7.08
CA PRO A 169 8.92 -12.90 -6.32
C PRO A 169 7.53 -12.69 -5.71
N ARG A 170 7.50 -12.36 -4.42
CA ARG A 170 6.27 -12.12 -3.67
C ARG A 170 5.62 -10.80 -4.07
N SER A 171 4.29 -10.80 -4.00
CA SER A 171 3.48 -9.59 -4.11
C SER A 171 2.85 -9.31 -2.75
N LEU A 172 3.25 -8.19 -2.14
CA LEU A 172 2.78 -7.80 -0.82
C LEU A 172 1.95 -6.51 -0.92
N ALA A 173 0.85 -6.48 -0.18
CA ALA A 173 0.05 -5.27 0.01
C ALA A 173 0.60 -4.50 1.22
N PRO A 174 0.96 -3.23 1.07
CA PRO A 174 1.27 -2.38 2.23
C PRO A 174 0.00 -2.10 3.03
N MET A 175 0.09 -2.24 4.33
CA MET A 175 -1.02 -2.00 5.26
C MET A 175 -0.63 -0.88 6.22
N TYR A 176 -1.60 -0.05 6.57
CA TYR A 176 -1.39 1.13 7.40
C TYR A 176 -2.59 1.34 8.32
N ASN A 177 -2.31 1.59 9.59
CA ASN A 177 -3.31 2.03 10.55
C ASN A 177 -2.72 3.15 11.42
N GLY A 178 -3.19 4.38 11.21
CA GLY A 178 -2.68 5.55 11.91
C GLY A 178 -3.29 6.84 11.42
N GLU A 179 -2.78 7.96 11.94
CA GLU A 179 -3.23 9.30 11.60
C GLU A 179 -2.40 9.90 10.45
N GLY A 180 -3.05 10.64 9.57
CA GLY A 180 -2.38 11.36 8.48
C GLY A 180 -2.28 10.57 7.16
N PRO A 181 -1.51 11.09 6.18
CA PRO A 181 -1.42 10.50 4.85
C PRO A 181 -0.66 9.18 4.86
N ASN A 182 -1.20 8.17 4.18
CA ASN A 182 -0.58 6.85 4.07
C ASN A 182 0.61 6.85 3.09
N ARG A 183 1.72 7.46 3.49
CA ARG A 183 2.96 7.53 2.68
C ARG A 183 3.67 6.17 2.57
N PHE A 184 3.43 5.28 3.52
CA PHE A 184 3.95 3.91 3.47
C PHE A 184 3.39 3.14 2.29
N TRP A 185 2.10 3.34 1.98
CA TRP A 185 1.46 2.72 0.82
C TRP A 185 2.20 3.06 -0.47
N ASP A 186 2.37 4.36 -0.76
CA ASP A 186 3.04 4.80 -1.99
C ASP A 186 4.49 4.32 -2.05
N PHE A 187 5.18 4.38 -0.92
CA PHE A 187 6.58 3.96 -0.81
C PHE A 187 6.77 2.46 -1.09
N MET A 188 5.87 1.60 -0.61
CA MET A 188 5.96 0.14 -0.74
C MET A 188 5.28 -0.43 -1.98
N GLN A 189 4.81 0.39 -2.94
CA GLN A 189 4.28 -0.10 -4.23
C GLN A 189 5.34 -0.81 -5.10
N SER A 190 6.62 -0.53 -4.88
CA SER A 190 7.71 -1.18 -5.61
C SER A 190 7.82 -2.66 -5.22
N ARG A 191 7.60 -3.54 -6.20
CA ARG A 191 7.77 -4.99 -5.99
C ARG A 191 9.20 -5.35 -5.57
N LEU A 192 10.19 -4.59 -6.04
CA LEU A 192 11.57 -4.79 -5.61
C LEU A 192 11.74 -4.53 -4.11
N ARG A 193 11.18 -3.42 -3.59
CA ARG A 193 11.21 -3.13 -2.15
C ARG A 193 10.52 -4.21 -1.33
N GLN A 194 9.36 -4.70 -1.79
CA GLN A 194 8.64 -5.79 -1.15
C GLN A 194 9.50 -7.05 -1.03
N ASN A 195 10.22 -7.41 -2.11
CA ASN A 195 11.05 -8.61 -2.13
C ASN A 195 12.37 -8.43 -1.35
N VAL A 196 12.96 -7.24 -1.32
CA VAL A 196 14.10 -6.95 -0.42
C VAL A 196 13.69 -7.11 1.04
N VAL A 197 12.52 -6.59 1.43
CA VAL A 197 11.99 -6.76 2.80
C VAL A 197 11.69 -8.21 3.10
N SER A 198 11.09 -8.95 2.15
CA SER A 198 10.83 -10.39 2.29
C SER A 198 12.10 -11.21 2.47
N ALA A 199 13.16 -10.89 1.71
CA ALA A 199 14.45 -11.56 1.83
C ALA A 199 15.05 -11.40 3.24
N CYS A 200 14.87 -10.22 3.84
CA CYS A 200 15.40 -9.87 5.16
C CYS A 200 14.43 -10.18 6.31
N TYR A 201 13.33 -10.91 6.06
CA TYR A 201 12.26 -11.08 7.06
C TYR A 201 12.66 -12.01 8.20
N ASN A 202 13.10 -13.22 7.89
CA ASN A 202 13.47 -14.20 8.90
C ASN A 202 14.90 -14.00 9.40
N ASP A 203 15.83 -13.71 8.50
CA ASP A 203 17.25 -13.60 8.77
C ASP A 203 17.82 -12.26 8.34
N ALA A 204 18.81 -11.78 9.08
CA ALA A 204 19.57 -10.60 8.68
C ALA A 204 20.55 -10.96 7.56
N LEU A 205 20.39 -10.35 6.38
CA LEU A 205 21.16 -10.61 5.17
C LEU A 205 22.11 -9.48 4.82
N THR A 206 23.25 -9.84 4.20
CA THR A 206 24.13 -8.86 3.55
C THR A 206 23.55 -8.43 2.20
N ASP A 207 24.00 -7.30 1.67
CA ASP A 207 23.67 -6.82 0.33
C ASP A 207 23.90 -7.91 -0.75
N GLU A 208 25.01 -8.66 -0.68
CA GLU A 208 25.28 -9.79 -1.58
C GLU A 208 24.24 -10.92 -1.42
N GLN A 209 23.85 -11.26 -0.20
CA GLN A 209 22.84 -12.28 0.07
C GLN A 209 21.44 -11.84 -0.42
N ILE A 210 21.09 -10.57 -0.24
CA ILE A 210 19.84 -9.99 -0.77
C ILE A 210 19.83 -10.07 -2.30
N SER A 211 20.97 -9.76 -2.94
CA SER A 211 21.10 -9.85 -4.39
C SER A 211 20.90 -11.29 -4.90
N LEU A 212 21.47 -12.27 -4.23
CA LEU A 212 21.29 -13.68 -4.58
C LEU A 212 19.85 -14.16 -4.33
N GLU A 213 19.25 -13.76 -3.20
CA GLU A 213 17.88 -14.15 -2.85
C GLU A 213 16.85 -13.58 -3.83
N THR A 214 17.02 -12.31 -4.20
CA THR A 214 16.10 -11.62 -5.12
C THR A 214 16.43 -11.83 -6.60
N GLY A 215 17.63 -12.33 -6.92
CA GLY A 215 18.13 -12.42 -8.29
C GLY A 215 18.41 -11.04 -8.94
N VAL A 216 18.45 -9.96 -8.15
CA VAL A 216 18.62 -8.58 -8.65
C VAL A 216 20.04 -8.11 -8.38
N PRO A 217 20.76 -7.60 -9.39
CA PRO A 217 22.12 -7.07 -9.22
C PRO A 217 22.19 -5.94 -8.20
N LEU A 218 23.27 -5.89 -7.41
CA LEU A 218 23.51 -4.85 -6.39
C LEU A 218 23.38 -3.43 -6.93
N ALA A 219 23.72 -3.20 -8.21
CA ALA A 219 23.58 -1.90 -8.85
C ALA A 219 22.16 -1.30 -8.76
N TYR A 220 21.15 -2.15 -8.69
CA TYR A 220 19.74 -1.76 -8.58
C TYR A 220 19.22 -1.83 -7.14
N LEU A 221 19.93 -2.55 -6.26
CA LEU A 221 19.56 -2.73 -4.87
C LEU A 221 20.10 -1.62 -3.96
N ASP A 222 21.27 -1.04 -4.28
CA ASP A 222 21.95 -0.08 -3.41
C ASP A 222 21.05 1.11 -3.02
N GLU A 223 20.35 1.72 -4.00
CA GLU A 223 19.44 2.84 -3.74
C GLU A 223 18.17 2.39 -2.99
N GLU A 224 17.64 1.21 -3.32
CA GLU A 224 16.43 0.68 -2.70
C GLU A 224 16.69 0.26 -1.25
N ILE A 225 17.79 -0.42 -0.97
CA ILE A 225 18.21 -0.79 0.40
C ILE A 225 18.45 0.46 1.23
N LYS A 226 19.10 1.49 0.65
CA LYS A 226 19.29 2.77 1.31
C LYS A 226 17.95 3.43 1.63
N ALA A 227 17.03 3.53 0.66
CA ALA A 227 15.72 4.13 0.85
C ALA A 227 14.91 3.40 1.94
N LEU A 228 14.93 2.06 1.94
CA LEU A 228 14.27 1.25 2.96
C LEU A 228 14.88 1.46 4.36
N THR A 229 16.21 1.61 4.42
CA THR A 229 16.92 1.86 5.69
C THR A 229 16.65 3.28 6.21
N ASP A 230 16.68 4.29 5.33
CA ASP A 230 16.37 5.69 5.68
C ASP A 230 14.92 5.82 6.23
N LYS A 231 14.01 4.98 5.73
CA LYS A 231 12.61 4.92 6.18
C LYS A 231 12.38 3.92 7.32
N ARG A 232 13.42 3.31 7.84
CA ARG A 232 13.36 2.32 8.94
C ARG A 232 12.45 1.12 8.65
N VAL A 233 12.19 0.83 7.39
CA VAL A 233 11.53 -0.42 6.96
C VAL A 233 12.53 -1.58 7.01
N LEU A 234 13.81 -1.29 6.78
CA LEU A 234 14.93 -2.17 7.11
C LEU A 234 15.77 -1.55 8.24
N LEU A 235 16.22 -2.38 9.15
CA LEU A 235 17.24 -2.04 10.14
C LEU A 235 18.59 -2.55 9.66
N ARG A 236 19.63 -1.76 9.89
CA ARG A 236 21.00 -2.13 9.58
C ARG A 236 21.77 -2.51 10.84
N ALA A 237 22.31 -3.72 10.88
CA ALA A 237 23.21 -4.21 11.92
C ALA A 237 24.58 -4.57 11.30
N GLY A 238 25.53 -3.64 11.38
CA GLY A 238 26.85 -3.79 10.76
C GLY A 238 26.75 -3.85 9.23
N ARG A 239 26.99 -5.04 8.64
CA ARG A 239 26.89 -5.31 7.20
C ARG A 239 25.60 -6.01 6.80
N ARG A 240 24.69 -6.24 7.73
CA ARG A 240 23.45 -6.98 7.49
C ARG A 240 22.26 -6.07 7.64
N TYR A 241 21.21 -6.42 6.92
CA TYR A 241 19.90 -5.75 6.93
C TYR A 241 18.83 -6.72 7.39
N GLN A 242 17.90 -6.26 8.19
CA GLN A 242 16.81 -7.04 8.72
C GLN A 242 15.51 -6.27 8.59
N SER A 243 14.40 -6.95 8.27
CA SER A 243 13.08 -6.33 8.20
C SER A 243 12.67 -5.73 9.54
N ASN A 244 12.06 -4.55 9.49
CA ASN A 244 11.45 -3.89 10.65
C ASN A 244 9.93 -3.78 10.52
N VAL A 245 9.33 -4.55 9.63
CA VAL A 245 7.87 -4.63 9.45
C VAL A 245 7.43 -6.08 9.42
N ILE A 246 6.29 -6.36 10.03
CA ILE A 246 5.66 -7.69 10.01
C ILE A 246 5.13 -8.00 8.62
N ILE A 247 5.22 -9.24 8.19
CA ILE A 247 4.59 -9.77 6.98
C ILE A 247 3.54 -10.81 7.39
N ILE A 248 2.27 -10.51 7.14
CA ILE A 248 1.19 -11.48 7.31
C ILE A 248 1.14 -12.35 6.06
N THR A 249 1.49 -13.62 6.21
CA THR A 249 1.44 -14.60 5.12
C THR A 249 0.05 -15.18 4.94
N SER A 250 -0.21 -15.83 3.80
CA SER A 250 -1.48 -16.50 3.53
C SER A 250 -1.78 -17.58 4.56
N ASP A 251 -0.78 -18.38 4.93
CA ASP A 251 -0.92 -19.41 5.97
C ASP A 251 -1.33 -18.83 7.33
N CYS A 252 -0.70 -17.69 7.72
CA CYS A 252 -1.04 -16.98 8.95
C CYS A 252 -2.49 -16.48 8.91
N ALA A 253 -2.91 -15.85 7.80
CA ALA A 253 -4.28 -15.32 7.65
C ALA A 253 -5.32 -16.46 7.63
N ASP A 254 -5.01 -17.60 7.01
CA ASP A 254 -5.89 -18.77 6.98
C ASP A 254 -6.03 -19.44 8.35
N GLU A 255 -4.95 -19.47 9.13
CA GLU A 255 -4.98 -19.97 10.50
C GLU A 255 -5.82 -19.05 11.41
N ILE A 256 -5.64 -17.73 11.32
CA ILE A 256 -6.49 -16.77 12.06
C ILE A 256 -7.96 -16.96 11.68
N ALA A 257 -8.28 -17.06 10.39
CA ALA A 257 -9.65 -17.22 9.92
C ALA A 257 -10.29 -18.50 10.47
N ARG A 258 -9.56 -19.62 10.46
CA ARG A 258 -10.02 -20.91 10.98
C ARG A 258 -10.25 -20.87 12.48
N ASP A 259 -9.28 -20.33 13.22
CA ASP A 259 -9.32 -20.39 14.69
C ASP A 259 -10.30 -19.36 15.28
N THR A 260 -10.65 -18.30 14.54
CA THR A 260 -11.64 -17.31 14.96
C THR A 260 -13.07 -17.63 14.52
N ALA A 261 -13.29 -18.61 13.63
CA ALA A 261 -14.59 -18.89 13.00
C ALA A 261 -15.75 -19.02 14.00
N ASP A 262 -15.61 -19.86 15.03
CA ASP A 262 -16.65 -20.06 16.05
C ASP A 262 -16.97 -18.78 16.83
N SER A 263 -15.94 -17.95 17.08
CA SER A 263 -16.13 -16.69 17.79
C SER A 263 -16.81 -15.64 16.90
N GLN A 264 -16.54 -15.66 15.59
CA GLN A 264 -17.19 -14.79 14.61
C GLN A 264 -18.66 -15.14 14.43
N GLU A 265 -19.00 -16.43 14.41
CA GLU A 265 -20.39 -16.91 14.41
C GLU A 265 -21.14 -16.45 15.67
N ALA A 266 -20.54 -16.62 16.85
CA ALA A 266 -21.12 -16.17 18.11
C ALA A 266 -21.28 -14.63 18.16
N LEU A 267 -20.31 -13.86 17.64
CA LEU A 267 -20.40 -12.41 17.49
C LEU A 267 -21.56 -12.02 16.56
N ALA A 268 -21.70 -12.68 15.42
CA ALA A 268 -22.80 -12.41 14.48
C ALA A 268 -24.15 -12.63 15.17
N ASP A 269 -24.32 -13.73 15.92
CA ASP A 269 -25.56 -14.02 16.64
C ASP A 269 -25.87 -12.95 17.72
N GLU A 270 -24.87 -12.51 18.49
CA GLU A 270 -25.07 -11.47 19.50
C GLU A 270 -25.36 -10.12 18.84
N ILE A 271 -24.67 -9.75 17.76
CA ILE A 271 -24.95 -8.52 16.99
C ILE A 271 -26.40 -8.57 16.48
N GLY A 272 -26.84 -9.69 15.89
CA GLY A 272 -28.22 -9.86 15.45
C GLY A 272 -29.22 -9.62 16.56
N ARG A 273 -29.02 -10.21 17.76
CA ARG A 273 -29.86 -9.98 18.95
C ARG A 273 -29.88 -8.51 19.39
N PHE A 274 -28.72 -7.83 19.32
CA PHE A 274 -28.67 -6.40 19.63
C PHE A 274 -29.53 -5.59 18.67
N LEU A 275 -29.44 -5.86 17.37
CA LEU A 275 -30.22 -5.14 16.35
C LEU A 275 -31.72 -5.34 16.54
N ASP A 276 -32.17 -6.55 16.91
CA ASP A 276 -33.59 -6.86 17.15
C ASP A 276 -34.10 -6.18 18.43
N ALA A 277 -33.34 -6.24 19.52
CA ALA A 277 -33.79 -5.79 20.82
C ALA A 277 -33.77 -4.26 20.99
N ASN A 278 -32.99 -3.52 20.23
CA ASN A 278 -32.73 -2.09 20.48
C ASN A 278 -33.40 -1.12 19.51
N LEU A 279 -34.15 -1.60 18.52
CA LEU A 279 -34.83 -0.71 17.54
C LEU A 279 -35.81 0.25 18.24
N MET A 280 -36.61 -0.25 19.16
CA MET A 280 -37.57 0.58 19.89
C MET A 280 -36.87 1.58 20.81
N ALA A 281 -35.88 1.14 21.57
CA ALA A 281 -35.07 2.01 22.42
C ALA A 281 -34.38 3.13 21.62
N LEU A 282 -33.87 2.82 20.40
CA LEU A 282 -33.31 3.82 19.51
C LEU A 282 -34.37 4.86 19.11
N ARG A 283 -35.60 4.42 18.73
CA ARG A 283 -36.68 5.32 18.33
C ARG A 283 -37.13 6.24 19.47
N GLU A 284 -37.19 5.72 20.72
CA GLU A 284 -37.58 6.45 21.94
C GLU A 284 -36.62 7.62 22.26
N ILE A 285 -35.41 7.65 21.74
CA ILE A 285 -34.50 8.79 21.87
C ILE A 285 -35.07 10.04 21.18
N GLY A 286 -35.94 9.88 20.16
CA GLY A 286 -36.69 10.97 19.56
C GLY A 286 -35.88 11.89 18.66
N PHE A 287 -34.87 11.37 17.95
CA PHE A 287 -34.09 12.10 16.95
C PHE A 287 -34.88 12.31 15.64
N SER A 288 -34.42 13.22 14.79
CA SER A 288 -35.04 13.42 13.48
C SER A 288 -34.69 12.24 12.57
N GLY A 289 -35.72 11.55 12.06
CA GLY A 289 -35.61 10.28 11.32
C GLY A 289 -35.80 9.03 12.18
N ALA A 290 -36.30 9.17 13.42
CA ALA A 290 -36.71 8.03 14.26
C ALA A 290 -37.86 7.19 13.64
N ASP A 291 -38.56 7.74 12.67
CA ASP A 291 -39.61 7.09 11.88
C ASP A 291 -39.10 6.39 10.58
N PHE A 292 -37.82 6.44 10.31
CA PHE A 292 -37.22 5.69 9.20
C PHE A 292 -37.47 4.18 9.36
N SER A 293 -37.35 3.47 8.24
CA SER A 293 -37.56 2.02 8.22
C SER A 293 -36.66 1.28 9.20
N ASP A 294 -37.15 0.13 9.70
CA ASP A 294 -36.35 -0.75 10.56
C ASP A 294 -35.02 -1.12 9.90
N LEU A 295 -35.03 -1.30 8.59
CA LEU A 295 -33.83 -1.60 7.81
C LEU A 295 -32.76 -0.52 7.96
N THR A 296 -33.12 0.75 7.74
CA THR A 296 -32.20 1.89 7.90
C THR A 296 -31.71 2.03 9.33
N LEU A 297 -32.61 1.87 10.31
CA LEU A 297 -32.24 1.98 11.73
C LEU A 297 -31.40 0.80 12.24
N ARG A 298 -31.54 -0.41 11.69
CA ARG A 298 -30.64 -1.54 11.97
C ARG A 298 -29.20 -1.23 11.53
N TRP A 299 -29.03 -0.68 10.35
CA TRP A 299 -27.71 -0.25 9.88
C TRP A 299 -27.12 0.88 10.74
N GLN A 300 -27.99 1.78 11.22
CA GLN A 300 -27.55 2.83 12.14
C GLN A 300 -27.14 2.26 13.52
N LEU A 301 -27.88 1.30 14.06
CA LEU A 301 -27.51 0.58 15.29
C LEU A 301 -26.19 -0.18 15.11
N LEU A 302 -25.99 -0.83 13.95
CA LEU A 302 -24.74 -1.51 13.65
C LEU A 302 -23.55 -0.54 13.66
N ALA A 303 -23.73 0.68 13.11
CA ALA A 303 -22.69 1.70 13.13
C ALA A 303 -22.32 2.16 14.55
N PHE A 304 -23.31 2.29 15.44
CA PHE A 304 -23.05 2.57 16.86
C PHE A 304 -22.34 1.41 17.54
N LEU A 305 -22.80 0.18 17.31
CA LEU A 305 -22.22 -1.01 17.93
C LEU A 305 -20.77 -1.22 17.50
N MET A 306 -20.48 -1.02 16.22
CA MET A 306 -19.12 -1.09 15.70
C MET A 306 -18.18 -0.12 16.44
N ARG A 307 -18.61 1.13 16.64
CA ARG A 307 -17.82 2.11 17.39
C ARG A 307 -17.57 1.65 18.83
N ALA A 308 -18.58 1.10 19.49
CA ALA A 308 -18.45 0.55 20.83
C ALA A 308 -17.45 -0.64 20.87
N MET A 309 -17.52 -1.54 19.90
CA MET A 309 -16.60 -2.69 19.80
C MET A 309 -15.14 -2.28 19.57
N LEU A 310 -14.90 -1.14 18.92
CA LEU A 310 -13.56 -0.62 18.64
C LEU A 310 -13.05 0.37 19.69
N SER A 311 -13.92 0.83 20.59
CA SER A 311 -13.61 1.87 21.59
C SER A 311 -13.03 1.33 22.90
N ASP A 312 -12.77 0.03 23.00
CA ASP A 312 -12.26 -0.57 24.24
C ASP A 312 -10.85 -0.04 24.57
N PRO A 313 -10.70 0.84 25.58
CA PRO A 313 -9.42 1.47 25.89
C PRO A 313 -8.46 0.56 26.66
N ALA A 314 -8.89 -0.66 27.01
CA ALA A 314 -8.18 -1.48 27.99
C ALA A 314 -6.94 -2.20 27.44
N GLU A 315 -6.70 -2.23 26.12
CA GLU A 315 -5.67 -3.11 25.54
C GLU A 315 -4.67 -2.47 24.56
N THR A 316 -4.79 -1.20 24.23
CA THR A 316 -3.72 -0.50 23.51
C THR A 316 -3.02 0.48 24.44
N ASP A 317 -2.22 -0.03 25.36
CA ASP A 317 -1.36 0.79 26.25
C ASP A 317 -0.23 1.51 25.47
N GLY A 318 -0.26 1.48 24.16
CA GLY A 318 0.69 2.11 23.26
C GLY A 318 0.03 2.93 22.18
N GLN A 319 0.28 4.24 22.18
CA GLN A 319 0.08 5.01 20.96
C GLN A 319 0.89 4.38 19.82
N PRO A 320 0.36 4.37 18.58
CA PRO A 320 1.11 3.86 17.44
C PRO A 320 2.53 4.46 17.38
N PRO A 321 3.54 3.69 17.00
CA PRO A 321 4.91 4.19 16.95
C PRO A 321 5.04 5.33 15.94
N GLN A 322 5.98 6.24 16.20
CA GLN A 322 6.29 7.29 15.24
C GLN A 322 7.04 6.70 14.05
N THR A 323 6.48 6.87 12.87
CA THR A 323 7.09 6.42 11.60
C THR A 323 8.23 7.35 11.18
N ALA A 324 9.04 6.91 10.23
CA ALA A 324 10.08 7.75 9.62
C ALA A 324 9.54 8.86 8.70
N TRP A 325 8.22 8.92 8.50
CA TRP A 325 7.54 10.01 7.79
C TRP A 325 6.96 11.07 8.72
N GLY A 326 7.03 10.83 10.04
CA GLY A 326 6.58 11.75 11.08
C GLY A 326 5.19 11.49 11.63
N GLU A 327 4.38 10.65 10.98
CA GLU A 327 3.07 10.22 11.48
C GLU A 327 3.20 9.13 12.55
N ARG A 328 2.17 8.96 13.39
CA ARG A 328 2.02 7.81 14.26
C ARG A 328 1.16 6.76 13.58
N ALA A 329 1.73 5.59 13.32
CA ALA A 329 1.01 4.51 12.67
C ALA A 329 1.64 3.14 12.92
N TYR A 330 0.81 2.11 12.88
CA TYR A 330 1.24 0.73 12.68
C TYR A 330 1.40 0.45 11.19
N LEU A 331 2.50 -0.17 10.81
CA LEU A 331 2.87 -0.49 9.42
C LEU A 331 3.14 -1.99 9.32
N TRP A 332 2.53 -2.65 8.34
CA TRP A 332 2.83 -4.05 8.05
C TRP A 332 2.62 -4.34 6.57
N LEU A 333 3.03 -5.50 6.14
CA LEU A 333 2.80 -6.02 4.81
C LEU A 333 1.91 -7.26 4.90
N ALA A 334 1.11 -7.52 3.88
CA ALA A 334 0.33 -8.75 3.78
C ALA A 334 0.52 -9.38 2.39
N GLU A 335 0.63 -10.70 2.28
CA GLU A 335 0.56 -11.37 0.99
C GLU A 335 -0.79 -11.07 0.33
N GLN A 336 -0.83 -11.00 -1.02
CA GLN A 336 -2.06 -10.60 -1.73
C GLN A 336 -3.23 -11.53 -1.39
N ASP A 337 -2.97 -12.82 -1.24
CA ASP A 337 -3.97 -13.82 -0.88
C ASP A 337 -4.34 -13.79 0.62
N ALA A 338 -3.48 -13.18 1.46
CA ALA A 338 -3.75 -12.91 2.87
C ALA A 338 -4.62 -11.67 3.07
N VAL A 339 -4.69 -10.78 2.08
CA VAL A 339 -5.51 -9.58 2.16
C VAL A 339 -6.99 -9.98 2.11
N ARG A 340 -7.59 -10.11 3.28
CA ARG A 340 -9.05 -10.24 3.38
C ARG A 340 -9.68 -8.89 3.07
N ARG A 341 -10.29 -8.77 1.88
CA ARG A 341 -11.02 -7.56 1.50
C ARG A 341 -12.23 -7.43 2.41
N HIS A 342 -12.13 -6.56 3.40
CA HIS A 342 -13.30 -6.11 4.12
C HIS A 342 -14.07 -5.13 3.23
N VAL A 343 -15.36 -5.33 3.20
CA VAL A 343 -16.29 -4.51 2.40
C VAL A 343 -16.89 -3.37 3.24
N PHE A 344 -16.50 -3.28 4.49
CA PHE A 344 -16.89 -2.23 5.42
C PHE A 344 -15.77 -1.20 5.58
N ASN A 345 -16.17 0.04 5.77
CA ASN A 345 -15.29 1.12 6.19
C ASN A 345 -16.04 2.00 7.19
N VAL A 346 -15.33 2.66 8.07
CA VAL A 346 -15.93 3.55 9.08
C VAL A 346 -15.21 4.86 9.12
N SER A 347 -15.98 5.94 9.19
CA SER A 347 -15.44 7.28 9.33
C SER A 347 -16.31 8.21 10.11
N GLN A 348 -15.67 9.25 10.60
CA GLN A 348 -16.28 10.44 11.12
C GLN A 348 -15.54 11.63 10.52
N VAL A 349 -16.31 12.55 9.96
CA VAL A 349 -15.79 13.77 9.36
C VAL A 349 -16.47 14.98 9.97
N SER A 350 -15.74 16.05 10.21
CA SER A 350 -16.25 17.24 10.86
C SER A 350 -16.30 18.42 9.88
N GLY A 351 -17.38 19.19 9.98
CA GLY A 351 -17.49 20.52 9.38
C GLY A 351 -16.72 21.56 10.19
N ARG A 352 -16.79 22.80 9.75
CA ARG A 352 -16.10 23.94 10.38
C ARG A 352 -16.71 24.38 11.70
N THR A 353 -18.00 24.06 11.90
CA THR A 353 -18.79 24.47 13.07
C THR A 353 -18.73 23.47 14.22
N GLY A 354 -18.00 22.38 14.07
CA GLY A 354 -17.96 21.28 15.05
C GLY A 354 -19.04 20.21 14.83
N ASP A 355 -19.99 20.47 13.91
CA ASP A 355 -20.92 19.46 13.45
C ASP A 355 -20.17 18.35 12.72
N ARG A 356 -20.74 17.17 12.73
CA ARG A 356 -20.09 16.03 12.09
C ARG A 356 -21.07 15.11 11.38
N VAL A 357 -20.54 14.40 10.39
CA VAL A 357 -21.20 13.27 9.74
C VAL A 357 -20.44 12.02 10.12
N THR A 358 -21.15 11.00 10.61
CA THR A 358 -20.57 9.70 10.92
C THR A 358 -21.21 8.64 10.04
N PHE A 359 -20.42 7.70 9.52
CA PHE A 359 -20.93 6.68 8.63
C PHE A 359 -20.17 5.35 8.76
N LEU A 360 -20.85 4.30 8.36
CA LEU A 360 -20.33 2.96 8.15
C LEU A 360 -20.62 2.59 6.69
N ASP A 361 -19.59 2.53 5.87
CA ASP A 361 -19.73 2.09 4.48
C ASP A 361 -19.93 0.58 4.40
N TYR A 362 -20.75 0.17 3.44
CA TYR A 362 -20.83 -1.21 2.95
C TYR A 362 -20.73 -1.18 1.43
N LEU A 363 -19.53 -1.30 0.91
CA LEU A 363 -19.18 -1.04 -0.50
C LEU A 363 -19.94 -1.86 -1.56
N PRO A 364 -20.42 -3.11 -1.29
CA PRO A 364 -21.22 -3.86 -2.25
C PRO A 364 -22.59 -3.28 -2.54
N ALA A 365 -23.09 -2.40 -1.66
CA ALA A 365 -24.45 -1.86 -1.80
C ALA A 365 -24.46 -0.52 -2.57
N PRO A 366 -25.45 -0.24 -3.41
CA PRO A 366 -25.49 0.97 -4.26
C PRO A 366 -25.44 2.30 -3.50
N LYS A 367 -25.89 2.32 -2.24
CA LYS A 367 -25.86 3.49 -1.35
C LYS A 367 -24.91 3.31 -0.17
N GLY A 368 -23.99 2.36 -0.28
CA GLY A 368 -23.11 1.96 0.81
C GLY A 368 -21.74 2.66 0.79
N ASP A 369 -21.54 3.66 -0.06
CA ASP A 369 -20.29 4.42 -0.18
C ASP A 369 -20.54 5.90 0.09
N HIS A 370 -19.85 6.46 1.07
CA HIS A 370 -19.99 7.85 1.51
C HIS A 370 -18.71 8.67 1.29
N HIS A 371 -17.94 8.31 0.28
CA HIS A 371 -16.65 8.95 -0.06
C HIS A 371 -16.73 10.47 -0.27
N ASP A 372 -17.90 10.99 -0.61
CA ASP A 372 -18.15 12.41 -0.88
C ASP A 372 -17.87 13.33 0.32
N PHE A 373 -17.90 12.78 1.53
CA PHE A 373 -17.66 13.55 2.75
C PHE A 373 -16.17 13.71 3.08
N TYR A 374 -15.28 12.88 2.50
CA TYR A 374 -13.86 12.96 2.81
C TYR A 374 -13.22 14.23 2.24
N GLY A 375 -12.53 14.96 3.11
CA GLY A 375 -11.82 16.17 2.72
C GLY A 375 -12.70 17.35 2.29
N ASN A 376 -14.03 17.24 2.43
CA ASN A 376 -15.00 18.22 1.96
C ASN A 376 -15.80 18.84 3.12
N ALA A 377 -15.12 19.61 3.98
CA ALA A 377 -15.74 20.27 5.14
C ALA A 377 -16.95 21.15 4.75
N ARG A 378 -16.90 21.80 3.58
CA ARG A 378 -18.02 22.62 3.10
C ARG A 378 -19.26 21.76 2.79
N TYR A 379 -19.08 20.60 2.22
CA TYR A 379 -20.18 19.68 1.92
C TYR A 379 -20.88 19.25 3.21
N ILE A 380 -20.09 19.02 4.27
CA ILE A 380 -20.59 18.71 5.61
C ILE A 380 -21.36 19.91 6.19
N ASP A 381 -20.79 21.12 6.12
CA ASP A 381 -21.45 22.34 6.64
C ASP A 381 -22.81 22.56 5.96
N ILE A 382 -22.89 22.41 4.63
CA ILE A 382 -24.13 22.55 3.87
C ILE A 382 -25.17 21.50 4.29
N LEU A 383 -24.76 20.24 4.46
CA LEU A 383 -25.65 19.17 4.90
C LEU A 383 -26.18 19.45 6.33
N CYS A 384 -25.34 19.95 7.22
CA CYS A 384 -25.71 20.34 8.58
C CYS A 384 -26.66 21.55 8.59
N ASP A 385 -26.47 22.52 7.68
CA ASP A 385 -27.42 23.64 7.52
C ASP A 385 -28.78 23.17 6.97
N VAL A 386 -28.80 22.22 6.03
CA VAL A 386 -30.04 21.54 5.60
C VAL A 386 -30.71 20.86 6.80
N ALA A 387 -29.94 20.17 7.62
CA ALA A 387 -30.46 19.48 8.82
C ALA A 387 -31.06 20.44 9.84
N ARG A 388 -30.58 21.71 9.89
CA ARG A 388 -31.12 22.77 10.74
C ARG A 388 -32.26 23.57 10.09
N GLY A 389 -32.61 23.29 8.85
CA GLY A 389 -33.59 24.07 8.08
C GLY A 389 -33.09 25.46 7.68
N ARG A 390 -31.79 25.70 7.61
CA ARG A 390 -31.17 27.00 7.31
C ARG A 390 -30.91 27.25 5.84
N CYS A 391 -31.70 26.71 4.95
CA CYS A 391 -31.48 26.76 3.48
C CYS A 391 -31.70 28.15 2.86
N GLY A 392 -32.37 29.07 3.56
CA GLY A 392 -32.71 30.41 3.03
C GLY A 392 -31.51 31.35 2.81
N ALA A 393 -30.35 31.03 3.38
CA ALA A 393 -29.10 31.80 3.25
C ALA A 393 -28.12 31.22 2.22
N PHE A 394 -28.50 30.17 1.47
CA PHE A 394 -27.61 29.50 0.54
C PHE A 394 -27.29 30.38 -0.68
N SER A 395 -26.00 30.46 -1.00
CA SER A 395 -25.52 31.03 -2.25
C SER A 395 -25.88 30.13 -3.44
N THR A 396 -25.78 30.64 -4.66
CA THR A 396 -25.95 29.84 -5.87
C THR A 396 -25.06 28.60 -5.86
N TYR A 397 -23.83 28.73 -5.39
CA TYR A 397 -22.87 27.63 -5.29
C TYR A 397 -23.26 26.60 -4.21
N ASP A 398 -23.89 27.02 -3.10
CA ASP A 398 -24.40 26.08 -2.09
C ASP A 398 -25.60 25.31 -2.63
N LEU A 399 -26.47 25.97 -3.40
CA LEU A 399 -27.60 25.31 -4.06
C LEU A 399 -27.17 24.27 -5.10
N GLU A 400 -26.03 24.49 -5.79
CA GLU A 400 -25.45 23.47 -6.68
C GLU A 400 -25.02 22.23 -5.90
N ALA A 401 -24.34 22.42 -4.75
CA ALA A 401 -23.98 21.33 -3.86
C ALA A 401 -25.20 20.60 -3.29
N VAL A 402 -26.25 21.33 -2.90
CA VAL A 402 -27.52 20.71 -2.47
C VAL A 402 -28.17 19.91 -3.60
N ALA A 403 -28.16 20.44 -4.84
CA ALA A 403 -28.68 19.71 -6.00
C ALA A 403 -27.89 18.41 -6.27
N GLU A 404 -26.59 18.43 -6.04
CA GLU A 404 -25.77 17.22 -6.10
C GLU A 404 -26.12 16.24 -4.98
N MET A 405 -26.26 16.71 -3.73
CA MET A 405 -26.70 15.89 -2.61
C MET A 405 -28.08 15.25 -2.85
N VAL A 406 -28.99 15.96 -3.50
CA VAL A 406 -30.31 15.42 -3.90
C VAL A 406 -30.14 14.30 -4.92
N ARG A 407 -29.30 14.49 -5.94
CA ARG A 407 -29.03 13.46 -6.95
C ARG A 407 -28.41 12.19 -6.35
N LYS A 408 -27.55 12.36 -5.35
CA LYS A 408 -26.90 11.25 -4.63
C LYS A 408 -27.76 10.64 -3.53
N GLY A 409 -28.89 11.25 -3.21
CA GLY A 409 -29.84 10.75 -2.22
C GLY A 409 -29.51 11.09 -0.77
N TYR A 410 -28.57 12.01 -0.50
CA TYR A 410 -28.30 12.51 0.86
C TYR A 410 -29.32 13.52 1.35
N VAL A 411 -29.94 14.25 0.43
CA VAL A 411 -30.95 15.27 0.71
C VAL A 411 -32.22 14.97 -0.10
N LEU A 412 -33.35 15.06 0.54
CA LEU A 412 -34.67 14.99 -0.07
C LEU A 412 -35.11 16.42 -0.45
N ASN A 413 -35.70 16.58 -1.63
CA ASN A 413 -36.38 17.80 -2.05
C ASN A 413 -37.89 17.51 -2.15
N ARG A 414 -38.69 18.09 -1.28
CA ARG A 414 -40.14 18.00 -1.27
C ARG A 414 -40.71 19.42 -1.54
N ASP A 415 -41.04 19.68 -2.79
CA ASP A 415 -41.60 20.98 -3.21
C ASP A 415 -40.79 22.20 -2.79
N GLY A 416 -39.46 22.10 -2.90
CA GLY A 416 -38.52 23.17 -2.53
C GLY A 416 -38.08 23.16 -1.08
N LEU A 417 -38.62 22.27 -0.26
CA LEU A 417 -38.17 22.03 1.11
C LEU A 417 -37.10 20.92 1.12
N PHE A 418 -35.91 21.26 1.59
CA PHE A 418 -34.79 20.32 1.70
C PHE A 418 -34.77 19.68 3.09
N ALA A 419 -34.59 18.36 3.12
CA ALA A 419 -34.43 17.59 4.38
C ALA A 419 -33.36 16.50 4.21
N PRO A 420 -32.57 16.16 5.24
CA PRO A 420 -31.65 15.02 5.20
C PRO A 420 -32.38 13.70 4.97
N ALA A 421 -31.82 12.82 4.15
CA ALA A 421 -32.32 11.47 3.94
C ALA A 421 -31.80 10.45 4.97
N MET A 422 -31.19 10.91 6.05
CA MET A 422 -30.55 10.14 7.11
C MET A 422 -30.92 10.66 8.49
N PRO A 423 -30.70 9.86 9.57
CA PRO A 423 -30.90 10.29 10.93
C PRO A 423 -30.09 11.54 11.27
N VAL A 424 -30.73 12.47 12.00
CA VAL A 424 -30.08 13.67 12.55
C VAL A 424 -30.21 13.65 14.06
N PHE A 425 -29.07 13.64 14.74
CA PHE A 425 -28.98 13.63 16.19
C PHE A 425 -28.46 14.98 16.70
N THR A 426 -28.95 15.42 17.84
CA THR A 426 -28.18 16.32 18.69
C THR A 426 -27.04 15.54 19.36
N GLN A 427 -26.05 16.25 19.91
CA GLN A 427 -24.94 15.62 20.61
C GLN A 427 -25.44 14.69 21.74
N THR A 428 -26.41 15.15 22.55
CA THR A 428 -26.99 14.35 23.64
C THR A 428 -27.71 13.09 23.14
N GLN A 429 -28.49 13.20 22.07
CA GLN A 429 -29.16 12.04 21.46
C GLN A 429 -28.17 11.01 20.90
N TYR A 430 -27.09 11.50 20.28
CA TYR A 430 -26.03 10.66 19.79
C TYR A 430 -25.32 9.90 20.92
N GLU A 431 -25.06 10.57 22.03
CA GLU A 431 -24.49 9.96 23.25
C GLU A 431 -25.43 8.91 23.86
N GLN A 432 -26.75 9.17 23.92
CA GLN A 432 -27.72 8.19 24.35
C GLN A 432 -27.73 6.93 23.45
N ALA A 433 -27.74 7.11 22.14
CA ALA A 433 -27.66 5.99 21.20
C ALA A 433 -26.34 5.22 21.32
N SER A 434 -25.22 5.93 21.47
CA SER A 434 -23.92 5.32 21.70
C SER A 434 -23.87 4.53 23.01
N ALA A 435 -24.52 5.02 24.09
CA ALA A 435 -24.56 4.34 25.36
C ALA A 435 -25.35 3.01 25.33
N LEU A 436 -26.37 2.89 24.46
CA LEU A 436 -27.04 1.61 24.24
C LEU A 436 -26.06 0.56 23.66
N ALA A 437 -25.31 0.96 22.65
CA ALA A 437 -24.34 0.10 22.01
C ALA A 437 -23.15 -0.23 22.93
N GLN A 438 -22.65 0.75 23.68
CA GLN A 438 -21.53 0.54 24.60
C GLN A 438 -21.90 -0.45 25.71
N ARG A 439 -23.06 -0.25 26.36
CA ARG A 439 -23.54 -1.18 27.40
C ARG A 439 -23.62 -2.61 26.88
N PHE A 440 -24.21 -2.80 25.72
CA PHE A 440 -24.32 -4.14 25.13
C PHE A 440 -22.94 -4.73 24.79
N SER A 441 -22.04 -3.92 24.24
CA SER A 441 -20.66 -4.35 23.95
C SER A 441 -19.97 -4.83 25.23
N ASP A 442 -20.03 -4.05 26.31
CA ASP A 442 -19.37 -4.37 27.58
C ASP A 442 -19.95 -5.63 28.22
N GLU A 443 -21.27 -5.78 28.21
CA GLU A 443 -21.97 -6.88 28.90
C GLU A 443 -21.93 -8.19 28.08
N ARG A 444 -22.04 -8.12 26.76
CA ARG A 444 -22.28 -9.29 25.92
C ARG A 444 -21.12 -9.61 24.94
N LEU A 445 -20.47 -8.61 24.36
CA LEU A 445 -19.46 -8.85 23.33
C LEU A 445 -18.04 -8.90 23.89
N ALA A 446 -17.74 -8.21 24.99
CA ALA A 446 -16.38 -8.12 25.52
C ALA A 446 -15.66 -9.48 25.71
N PRO A 447 -16.30 -10.58 26.19
CA PRO A 447 -15.64 -11.87 26.27
C PRO A 447 -15.28 -12.45 24.90
N LEU A 448 -16.15 -12.27 23.89
CA LEU A 448 -15.93 -12.76 22.52
C LEU A 448 -14.85 -11.93 21.81
N LEU A 449 -14.89 -10.61 22.00
CA LEU A 449 -13.87 -9.69 21.47
C LEU A 449 -12.49 -10.08 21.98
N ARG A 450 -12.34 -10.21 23.32
CA ARG A 450 -11.06 -10.66 23.92
C ARG A 450 -10.60 -12.00 23.38
N ARG A 451 -11.52 -12.95 23.16
CA ARG A 451 -11.17 -14.26 22.59
C ARG A 451 -10.63 -14.12 21.17
N VAL A 452 -11.26 -13.30 20.31
CA VAL A 452 -10.78 -13.03 18.96
C VAL A 452 -9.40 -12.37 19.02
N ASP A 453 -9.21 -11.35 19.85
CA ASP A 453 -7.92 -10.65 20.00
C ASP A 453 -6.81 -11.61 20.44
N GLN A 454 -7.07 -12.46 21.43
CA GLN A 454 -6.12 -13.46 21.93
C GLN A 454 -5.73 -14.47 20.83
N ILE A 455 -6.68 -14.91 20.01
CA ILE A 455 -6.40 -15.82 18.89
C ILE A 455 -5.54 -15.11 17.85
N VAL A 456 -5.93 -13.91 17.44
CA VAL A 456 -5.20 -13.12 16.44
C VAL A 456 -3.78 -12.85 16.91
N GLU A 457 -3.60 -12.40 18.16
CA GLU A 457 -2.27 -12.13 18.72
C GLU A 457 -1.43 -13.40 18.82
N ARG A 458 -1.99 -14.53 19.28
CA ARG A 458 -1.29 -15.81 19.37
C ARG A 458 -0.77 -16.25 18.01
N VAL A 459 -1.65 -16.32 17.01
CA VAL A 459 -1.27 -16.77 15.66
C VAL A 459 -0.24 -15.83 15.04
N LEU A 460 -0.42 -14.52 15.17
CA LEU A 460 0.58 -13.56 14.69
C LEU A 460 1.94 -13.77 15.37
N ARG A 461 1.97 -14.07 16.68
CA ARG A 461 3.24 -14.35 17.39
C ARG A 461 3.92 -15.61 16.88
N GLU A 462 3.16 -16.66 16.58
CA GLU A 462 3.69 -17.93 16.07
C GLU A 462 4.30 -17.77 14.66
N HIS A 463 3.74 -16.85 13.83
CA HIS A 463 4.19 -16.59 12.46
C HIS A 463 5.19 -15.41 12.34
N THR A 464 5.48 -14.71 13.43
CA THR A 464 6.35 -13.52 13.41
C THR A 464 7.74 -13.84 13.93
N PRO A 465 8.83 -13.45 13.24
CA PRO A 465 10.19 -13.61 13.72
C PRO A 465 10.44 -12.93 15.06
N GLY A 466 11.38 -13.50 15.86
CA GLY A 466 11.67 -13.04 17.22
C GLY A 466 11.97 -11.55 17.37
N HIS A 467 12.66 -10.96 16.40
CA HIS A 467 13.04 -9.54 16.42
C HIS A 467 11.87 -8.56 16.18
N LEU A 468 10.70 -9.04 15.74
CA LEU A 468 9.49 -8.24 15.50
C LEU A 468 8.39 -8.48 16.54
N GLN A 469 8.62 -9.33 17.54
CA GLN A 469 7.61 -9.74 18.52
C GLN A 469 6.98 -8.57 19.30
N GLU A 470 7.73 -7.50 19.53
CA GLU A 470 7.24 -6.29 20.20
C GLU A 470 6.15 -5.55 19.40
N GLN A 471 6.12 -5.72 18.08
CA GLN A 471 5.12 -5.08 17.22
C GLN A 471 3.80 -5.86 17.14
N VAL A 472 3.80 -7.14 17.55
CA VAL A 472 2.66 -8.05 17.32
C VAL A 472 1.38 -7.56 17.98
N ALA A 473 1.43 -7.17 19.26
CA ALA A 473 0.25 -6.71 19.98
C ALA A 473 -0.44 -5.52 19.28
N GLY A 474 0.34 -4.54 18.85
CA GLY A 474 -0.19 -3.38 18.11
C GLY A 474 -0.81 -3.77 16.76
N ILE A 475 -0.16 -4.64 16.00
CA ILE A 475 -0.70 -5.13 14.71
C ILE A 475 -1.95 -5.99 14.95
N ALA A 476 -1.98 -6.85 15.98
CA ALA A 476 -3.15 -7.64 16.35
C ALA A 476 -4.36 -6.73 16.65
N GLY A 477 -4.16 -5.70 17.46
CA GLY A 477 -5.21 -4.73 17.79
C GLY A 477 -5.79 -4.01 16.56
N THR A 478 -4.98 -3.71 15.55
CA THR A 478 -5.48 -3.10 14.29
C THR A 478 -6.37 -4.05 13.49
N ASN A 479 -6.23 -5.37 13.68
CA ASN A 479 -7.02 -6.37 12.97
C ASN A 479 -8.37 -6.69 13.65
N ARG A 480 -8.65 -6.13 14.84
CA ARG A 480 -9.96 -6.27 15.52
C ARG A 480 -11.11 -5.86 14.61
N PHE A 481 -10.99 -4.75 13.89
CA PHE A 481 -12.01 -4.31 12.93
C PHE A 481 -12.37 -5.38 11.90
N LEU A 482 -11.37 -6.05 11.33
CA LEU A 482 -11.60 -7.12 10.35
C LEU A 482 -12.24 -8.35 11.00
N TYR A 483 -11.60 -8.93 12.01
CA TYR A 483 -11.96 -10.25 12.50
C TYR A 483 -13.11 -10.24 13.50
N ALA A 484 -13.29 -9.17 14.27
CA ALA A 484 -14.34 -9.08 15.27
C ALA A 484 -15.57 -8.30 14.80
N PHE A 485 -15.48 -7.49 13.76
CA PHE A 485 -16.61 -6.74 13.22
C PHE A 485 -16.94 -7.07 11.77
N CYS A 486 -16.01 -6.87 10.81
CA CYS A 486 -16.34 -6.97 9.38
C CYS A 486 -16.84 -8.36 9.01
N ILE A 487 -16.18 -9.41 9.48
CA ILE A 487 -16.60 -10.80 9.17
C ILE A 487 -17.94 -11.13 9.84
N PRO A 488 -18.17 -10.91 11.13
CA PRO A 488 -19.51 -11.11 11.74
C PRO A 488 -20.61 -10.28 11.07
N ALA A 489 -20.36 -9.03 10.74
CA ALA A 489 -21.34 -8.19 10.04
C ALA A 489 -21.66 -8.71 8.63
N GLN A 490 -20.65 -9.21 7.91
CA GLN A 490 -20.86 -9.85 6.60
C GLN A 490 -21.72 -11.12 6.72
N LEU A 491 -21.50 -11.94 7.75
CA LEU A 491 -22.35 -13.11 8.03
C LEU A 491 -23.82 -12.71 8.23
N LEU A 492 -24.09 -11.58 8.88
CA LEU A 492 -25.47 -11.08 9.05
C LEU A 492 -26.11 -10.65 7.72
N VAL A 493 -25.31 -10.09 6.80
CA VAL A 493 -25.80 -9.78 5.44
C VAL A 493 -26.10 -11.07 4.68
N GLU A 494 -25.22 -12.04 4.71
CA GLU A 494 -25.38 -13.34 4.04
C GLU A 494 -26.57 -14.14 4.57
N ARG A 495 -26.88 -14.01 5.88
CA ARG A 495 -28.05 -14.61 6.52
C ARG A 495 -29.36 -13.82 6.30
N GLY A 496 -29.31 -12.66 5.64
CA GLY A 496 -30.44 -11.80 5.39
C GLY A 496 -30.97 -11.05 6.63
N VAL A 497 -30.21 -11.05 7.74
CA VAL A 497 -30.54 -10.25 8.95
C VAL A 497 -30.31 -8.76 8.68
N LEU A 498 -29.25 -8.43 7.94
CA LEU A 498 -28.97 -7.11 7.39
C LEU A 498 -29.26 -7.12 5.89
N GLN A 499 -30.34 -6.51 5.50
CA GLN A 499 -30.72 -6.38 4.10
C GLN A 499 -30.14 -5.08 3.52
N THR A 500 -30.05 -5.00 2.20
CA THR A 500 -29.43 -3.89 1.46
C THR A 500 -30.36 -3.23 0.43
N ASP A 501 -31.62 -3.58 0.45
CA ASP A 501 -32.68 -3.05 -0.40
C ASP A 501 -33.37 -1.82 0.24
N TRP A 502 -32.56 -0.82 0.59
CA TRP A 502 -33.02 0.40 1.26
C TRP A 502 -34.00 1.19 0.41
N LYS A 503 -34.96 1.85 1.07
CA LYS A 503 -35.89 2.75 0.43
C LYS A 503 -35.15 3.90 -0.28
N ALA A 504 -35.67 4.32 -1.43
CA ALA A 504 -35.07 5.39 -2.22
C ALA A 504 -34.91 6.71 -1.43
N ALA A 505 -35.85 6.98 -0.50
CA ALA A 505 -35.85 8.20 0.32
C ALA A 505 -35.02 8.09 1.61
N GLU A 506 -34.26 7.01 1.82
CA GLU A 506 -33.49 6.79 3.04
C GLU A 506 -32.04 6.49 2.68
N MET A 507 -31.12 7.03 3.49
CA MET A 507 -29.67 6.79 3.39
C MET A 507 -29.22 6.00 4.62
N PRO A 508 -28.77 4.75 4.44
CA PRO A 508 -28.45 3.87 5.55
C PRO A 508 -27.08 4.18 6.17
N ALA A 509 -26.91 3.77 7.41
CA ALA A 509 -25.62 3.73 8.11
C ALA A 509 -24.82 5.05 8.12
N VAL A 510 -25.47 6.17 7.83
CA VAL A 510 -24.91 7.52 7.94
C VAL A 510 -25.82 8.39 8.79
N CYS A 511 -25.26 9.25 9.61
CA CYS A 511 -26.02 10.24 10.35
C CYS A 511 -25.30 11.56 10.51
N VAL A 512 -26.07 12.62 10.66
CA VAL A 512 -25.61 13.95 11.04
C VAL A 512 -25.67 14.08 12.55
N VAL A 513 -24.62 14.64 13.16
CA VAL A 513 -24.58 14.98 14.57
C VAL A 513 -24.35 16.48 14.70
N LEU A 514 -25.38 17.17 15.19
CA LEU A 514 -25.37 18.61 15.36
C LEU A 514 -24.77 18.98 16.71
N HIS A 515 -23.75 19.83 16.67
CA HIS A 515 -23.22 20.50 17.84
C HIS A 515 -24.17 21.63 18.22
N THR A 516 -24.64 21.66 19.45
CA THR A 516 -25.56 22.71 19.97
C THR A 516 -24.84 24.00 20.27
#